data_24c084cfaef6d19d962e117474636599
#
_entry.id   24c084cfaef6d19d962e117474636599
#
_cell.length_a   1.000
_cell.length_b   1.000
_cell.length_c   1.000
_cell.angle_alpha   90.00
_cell.angle_beta   90.00
_cell.angle_gamma   90.00
#
_symmetry.space_group_name_H-M   'P 1'
#
loop_
_entity.id
_entity.type
_entity.pdbx_description
1 polymer ?
#
loop_
_entity_poly.entity_id
_entity_poly.type
_entity_poly.pdbx_seq_one_letter_code
_entity_poly.pdbx_strand_id
1 'polypeptide(L)'
;MTRVALVTGGTRGIGRAISETMKNKGYAVAANFAGNQQAADECAKELGIKCYKFDVADYDAVTEGLAQIEKDLGPVDVVVNNAGVTRDAPFHKMTREQWQQVIDIDLTSAFNVTRQVWEGMRERGWGRVINISSINGQ
;
A
#
# COMPACT_ATOMS: atom_id res chain seq x y z
N MET A 1 -16.65 -3.74 15.84
CA MET A 1 -16.32 -3.99 14.42
C MET A 1 -14.85 -3.74 14.15
N THR A 2 -14.21 -4.71 13.54
CA THR A 2 -12.79 -4.58 13.22
C THR A 2 -12.62 -3.79 11.93
N ARG A 3 -11.84 -2.73 11.98
CA ARG A 3 -11.51 -1.95 10.79
C ARG A 3 -10.41 -2.61 9.99
N VAL A 4 -10.47 -2.46 8.67
CA VAL A 4 -9.51 -3.02 7.74
C VAL A 4 -8.50 -1.96 7.33
N ALA A 5 -7.22 -2.27 7.49
CA ALA A 5 -6.12 -1.40 7.08
C ALA A 5 -5.36 -2.05 5.92
N LEU A 6 -5.23 -1.32 4.83
CA LEU A 6 -4.39 -1.71 3.69
C LEU A 6 -3.07 -0.95 3.76
N VAL A 7 -1.96 -1.67 3.79
CA VAL A 7 -0.62 -1.09 3.77
C VAL A 7 0.05 -1.48 2.45
N THR A 8 0.23 -0.53 1.55
CA THR A 8 0.95 -0.82 0.30
C THR A 8 2.44 -0.92 0.59
N GLY A 9 3.11 -1.88 -0.06
CA GLY A 9 4.50 -2.18 0.28
C GLY A 9 4.65 -2.66 1.73
N GLY A 10 3.66 -3.35 2.26
CA GLY A 10 3.52 -3.65 3.68
C GLY A 10 4.24 -4.90 4.18
N THR A 11 5.02 -5.58 3.32
CA THR A 11 5.59 -6.87 3.70
C THR A 11 7.06 -6.82 4.13
N ARG A 12 7.70 -5.67 4.00
CA ARG A 12 9.11 -5.50 4.39
C ARG A 12 9.40 -4.05 4.74
N GLY A 13 10.53 -3.83 5.40
CA GLY A 13 11.02 -2.49 5.74
C GLY A 13 10.03 -1.71 6.58
N ILE A 14 9.89 -0.42 6.27
CA ILE A 14 8.99 0.49 6.98
C ILE A 14 7.54 0.01 6.88
N GLY A 15 7.13 -0.47 5.70
CA GLY A 15 5.79 -0.99 5.49
C GLY A 15 5.45 -2.15 6.41
N ARG A 16 6.40 -3.08 6.62
CA ARG A 16 6.19 -4.19 7.55
C ARG A 16 6.03 -3.70 8.98
N ALA A 17 6.83 -2.72 9.40
CA ALA A 17 6.71 -2.14 10.73
C ALA A 17 5.35 -1.48 10.93
N ILE A 18 4.83 -0.81 9.90
CA ILE A 18 3.49 -0.22 9.93
C ILE A 18 2.43 -1.31 10.03
N SER A 19 2.57 -2.38 9.23
CA SER A 19 1.63 -3.52 9.26
C SER A 19 1.57 -4.15 10.65
N GLU A 20 2.73 -4.35 11.27
CA GLU A 20 2.82 -4.89 12.63
C GLU A 20 2.14 -3.97 13.65
N THR A 21 2.41 -2.68 13.58
CA THR A 21 1.81 -1.69 14.48
C THR A 21 0.29 -1.67 14.34
N MET A 22 -0.22 -1.67 13.11
CA MET A 22 -1.65 -1.68 12.86
C MET A 22 -2.30 -2.96 13.37
N LYS A 23 -1.64 -4.11 13.16
CA LYS A 23 -2.12 -5.39 13.69
C LYS A 23 -2.22 -5.36 15.21
N ASN A 24 -1.18 -4.84 15.88
CA ASN A 24 -1.14 -4.77 17.32
C ASN A 24 -2.20 -3.81 17.90
N LYS A 25 -2.66 -2.86 17.10
CA LYS A 25 -3.73 -1.94 17.50
C LYS A 25 -5.13 -2.49 17.21
N GLY A 26 -5.24 -3.70 16.71
CA GLY A 26 -6.53 -4.36 16.51
C GLY A 26 -7.12 -4.25 15.12
N TYR A 27 -6.40 -3.73 14.14
CA TYR A 27 -6.87 -3.70 12.75
C TYR A 27 -6.73 -5.06 12.09
N ALA A 28 -7.63 -5.36 11.17
CA ALA A 28 -7.43 -6.44 10.21
C ALA A 28 -6.53 -5.90 9.10
N VAL A 29 -5.32 -6.40 8.99
CA VAL A 29 -4.30 -5.84 8.09
C VAL A 29 -4.21 -6.62 6.80
N ALA A 30 -4.30 -5.90 5.68
CA ALA A 30 -3.96 -6.39 4.35
C ALA A 30 -2.64 -5.73 3.94
N ALA A 31 -1.60 -6.53 3.79
CA ALA A 31 -0.30 -6.02 3.34
C ALA A 31 -0.14 -6.32 1.85
N ASN A 32 0.06 -5.27 1.06
CA ASN A 32 0.28 -5.40 -0.38
C ASN A 32 1.78 -5.54 -0.67
N PHE A 33 2.10 -6.31 -1.69
CA PHE A 33 3.46 -6.41 -2.23
C PHE A 33 3.42 -6.64 -3.74
N ALA A 34 4.54 -6.33 -4.41
CA ALA A 34 4.61 -6.48 -5.86
C ALA A 34 5.45 -7.68 -6.30
N GLY A 35 6.59 -7.94 -5.67
CA GLY A 35 7.53 -8.90 -6.21
C GLY A 35 8.18 -9.89 -5.26
N ASN A 36 8.43 -9.54 -4.02
CA ASN A 36 9.17 -10.43 -3.12
C ASN A 36 8.23 -11.38 -2.37
N GLN A 37 7.97 -12.53 -3.00
CA GLN A 37 7.06 -13.54 -2.44
C GLN A 37 7.57 -14.12 -1.11
N GLN A 38 8.88 -14.32 -1.00
CA GLN A 38 9.46 -14.87 0.23
C GLN A 38 9.25 -13.93 1.42
N ALA A 39 9.50 -12.64 1.22
CA ALA A 39 9.28 -11.65 2.28
C ALA A 39 7.80 -11.58 2.67
N ALA A 40 6.90 -11.70 1.70
CA ALA A 40 5.46 -11.71 1.96
C ALA A 40 5.04 -12.93 2.76
N ASP A 41 5.55 -14.11 2.41
CA ASP A 41 5.23 -15.35 3.12
C ASP A 41 5.73 -15.31 4.57
N GLU A 42 6.94 -14.79 4.78
CA GLU A 42 7.50 -14.63 6.12
C GLU A 42 6.68 -13.63 6.94
N CYS A 43 6.31 -12.51 6.34
CA CYS A 43 5.50 -11.49 6.98
C CYS A 43 4.13 -12.04 7.39
N ALA A 44 3.47 -12.74 6.49
CA ALA A 44 2.16 -13.34 6.77
C ALA A 44 2.24 -14.33 7.93
N LYS A 45 3.27 -15.16 7.93
CA LYS A 45 3.47 -16.17 8.98
C LYS A 45 3.80 -15.56 10.33
N GLU A 46 4.75 -14.62 10.34
CA GLU A 46 5.24 -14.03 11.59
C GLU A 46 4.24 -13.07 12.23
N LEU A 47 3.53 -12.28 11.43
CA LEU A 47 2.58 -11.29 11.92
C LEU A 47 1.14 -11.81 12.00
N GLY A 48 0.85 -12.93 11.34
CA GLY A 48 -0.51 -13.46 11.29
C GLY A 48 -1.46 -12.54 10.50
N ILE A 49 -0.97 -11.95 9.42
CA ILE A 49 -1.77 -11.07 8.56
C ILE A 49 -1.87 -11.65 7.15
N LYS A 50 -2.76 -11.09 6.35
CA LYS A 50 -2.93 -11.49 4.95
C LYS A 50 -2.12 -10.59 4.03
N CYS A 51 -1.42 -11.19 3.08
CA CYS A 51 -0.61 -10.48 2.10
C CYS A 51 -1.18 -10.68 0.70
N TYR A 52 -1.19 -9.61 -0.09
CA TYR A 52 -1.83 -9.59 -1.42
C TYR A 52 -0.84 -9.07 -2.45
N LYS A 53 -0.65 -9.85 -3.50
CA LYS A 53 0.26 -9.48 -4.58
C LYS A 53 -0.50 -8.75 -5.69
N PHE A 54 -0.21 -7.47 -5.85
CA PHE A 54 -0.67 -6.69 -7.01
C PHE A 54 0.19 -5.45 -7.17
N ASP A 55 0.32 -5.00 -8.42
CA ASP A 55 1.10 -3.80 -8.75
C ASP A 55 0.23 -2.55 -8.53
N VAL A 56 0.60 -1.72 -7.57
CA VAL A 56 -0.14 -0.50 -7.25
C VAL A 56 -0.04 0.57 -8.34
N ALA A 57 0.91 0.46 -9.26
CA ALA A 57 1.01 1.35 -10.41
C ALA A 57 0.00 1.00 -11.52
N ASP A 58 -0.65 -0.16 -11.43
CA ASP A 58 -1.64 -0.65 -12.38
C ASP A 58 -3.04 -0.51 -11.79
N TYR A 59 -3.84 0.41 -12.30
CA TYR A 59 -5.18 0.70 -11.77
C TYR A 59 -6.09 -0.54 -11.73
N ASP A 60 -6.07 -1.34 -12.80
CA ASP A 60 -6.91 -2.54 -12.89
C ASP A 60 -6.45 -3.63 -11.91
N ALA A 61 -5.14 -3.78 -11.72
CA ALA A 61 -4.61 -4.71 -10.73
C ALA A 61 -5.03 -4.30 -9.31
N VAL A 62 -5.06 -3.00 -9.04
CA VAL A 62 -5.54 -2.47 -7.76
C VAL A 62 -7.01 -2.81 -7.57
N THR A 63 -7.83 -2.67 -8.62
CA THR A 63 -9.26 -3.03 -8.57
C THR A 63 -9.45 -4.48 -8.15
N GLU A 64 -8.71 -5.40 -8.76
CA GLU A 64 -8.79 -6.82 -8.45
C GLU A 64 -8.29 -7.12 -7.03
N GLY A 65 -7.18 -6.50 -6.65
CA GLY A 65 -6.61 -6.66 -5.32
C GLY A 65 -7.55 -6.18 -4.23
N LEU A 66 -8.18 -5.03 -4.42
CA LEU A 66 -9.16 -4.48 -3.47
C LEU A 66 -10.39 -5.37 -3.36
N ALA A 67 -10.86 -5.92 -4.49
CA ALA A 67 -12.01 -6.84 -4.47
C ALA A 67 -11.70 -8.08 -3.63
N GLN A 68 -10.49 -8.63 -3.74
CA GLN A 68 -10.07 -9.77 -2.96
C GLN A 68 -9.95 -9.44 -1.47
N ILE A 69 -9.38 -8.27 -1.14
CA ILE A 69 -9.27 -7.80 0.24
C ILE A 69 -10.66 -7.63 0.86
N GLU A 70 -11.57 -7.01 0.13
CA GLU A 70 -12.93 -6.78 0.62
C GLU A 70 -13.65 -8.08 0.86
N LYS A 71 -13.46 -9.08 -0.01
CA LYS A 71 -14.05 -10.42 0.16
C LYS A 71 -13.50 -11.11 1.40
N ASP A 72 -12.21 -11.01 1.67
CA ASP A 72 -11.55 -11.71 2.76
C ASP A 72 -11.71 -11.01 4.11
N LEU A 73 -11.60 -9.69 4.13
CA LEU A 73 -11.50 -8.90 5.36
C LEU A 73 -12.60 -7.87 5.54
N GLY A 74 -13.22 -7.43 4.47
CA GLY A 74 -14.22 -6.37 4.48
C GLY A 74 -13.74 -5.10 3.81
N PRO A 75 -14.58 -4.07 3.75
CA PRO A 75 -14.23 -2.79 3.12
C PRO A 75 -13.01 -2.14 3.78
N VAL A 76 -12.15 -1.54 2.97
CA VAL A 76 -10.95 -0.88 3.48
C VAL A 76 -11.32 0.42 4.17
N ASP A 77 -10.92 0.56 5.41
CA ASP A 77 -11.19 1.74 6.25
C ASP A 77 -9.98 2.67 6.37
N VAL A 78 -8.78 2.10 6.30
CA VAL A 78 -7.52 2.84 6.42
C VAL A 78 -6.60 2.42 5.29
N VAL A 79 -6.07 3.39 4.56
CA VAL A 79 -5.03 3.16 3.55
C VAL A 79 -3.75 3.81 4.01
N VAL A 80 -2.68 3.06 4.04
CA VAL A 80 -1.34 3.58 4.23
C VAL A 80 -0.59 3.43 2.90
N ASN A 81 -0.44 4.53 2.18
CA ASN A 81 0.28 4.57 0.92
C ASN A 81 1.78 4.65 1.21
N ASN A 82 2.40 3.49 1.30
CA ASN A 82 3.82 3.35 1.63
C ASN A 82 4.65 2.83 0.45
N ALA A 83 4.03 2.19 -0.53
CA ALA A 83 4.75 1.70 -1.69
C ALA A 83 5.47 2.86 -2.39
N GLY A 84 6.74 2.65 -2.71
CA GLY A 84 7.52 3.67 -3.37
C GLY A 84 8.89 3.13 -3.76
N VAL A 85 9.55 3.81 -4.67
CA VAL A 85 10.92 3.52 -5.06
C VAL A 85 11.73 4.81 -5.04
N THR A 86 13.00 4.66 -4.68
CA THR A 86 13.98 5.73 -4.78
C THR A 86 14.90 5.41 -5.96
N ARG A 87 15.14 6.41 -6.80
CA ARG A 87 16.11 6.32 -7.87
C ARG A 87 17.16 7.40 -7.62
N ASP A 88 18.22 7.00 -6.94
CA ASP A 88 19.29 7.92 -6.55
C ASP A 88 20.14 8.27 -7.77
N ALA A 89 19.78 9.36 -8.42
CA ALA A 89 20.57 9.92 -9.51
C ALA A 89 20.51 11.44 -9.43
N PRO A 90 21.63 12.13 -9.74
CA PRO A 90 21.59 13.58 -9.87
C PRO A 90 20.52 13.98 -10.89
N PHE A 91 19.77 15.03 -10.61
CA PHE A 91 18.66 15.44 -11.47
C PHE A 91 19.07 15.56 -12.95
N HIS A 92 20.25 16.13 -13.22
CA HIS A 92 20.74 16.32 -14.59
C HIS A 92 21.11 15.00 -15.31
N LYS A 93 21.23 13.91 -14.56
CA LYS A 93 21.53 12.57 -15.11
C LYS A 93 20.32 11.63 -15.06
N MET A 94 19.23 12.09 -14.46
CA MET A 94 18.02 11.27 -14.35
C MET A 94 17.38 11.10 -15.73
N THR A 95 17.10 9.87 -16.11
CA THR A 95 16.42 9.57 -17.37
C THR A 95 14.92 9.81 -17.25
N ARG A 96 14.24 9.94 -18.39
CA ARG A 96 12.78 10.08 -18.41
C ARG A 96 12.12 8.83 -17.84
N GLU A 97 12.70 7.66 -18.10
CA GLU A 97 12.20 6.39 -17.59
C GLU A 97 12.32 6.31 -16.07
N GLN A 98 13.43 6.80 -15.51
CA GLN A 98 13.61 6.85 -14.06
C GLN A 98 12.60 7.80 -13.41
N TRP A 99 12.42 8.98 -13.99
CA TRP A 99 11.43 9.94 -13.52
C TRP A 99 10.03 9.35 -13.56
N GLN A 100 9.64 8.76 -14.71
CA GLN A 100 8.32 8.19 -14.88
C GLN A 100 8.07 7.04 -13.92
N GLN A 101 9.08 6.22 -13.67
CA GLN A 101 8.96 5.10 -12.73
C GLN A 101 8.70 5.59 -11.30
N VAL A 102 9.38 6.66 -10.88
CA VAL A 102 9.15 7.26 -9.56
C VAL A 102 7.72 7.81 -9.47
N ILE A 103 7.29 8.54 -10.50
CA ILE A 103 5.93 9.09 -10.55
C ILE A 103 4.89 7.97 -10.51
N ASP A 104 5.07 6.91 -11.30
CA ASP A 104 4.10 5.81 -11.37
C ASP A 104 4.00 5.06 -10.04
N ILE A 105 5.11 4.82 -9.37
CA ILE A 105 5.08 4.05 -8.13
C ILE A 105 4.74 4.92 -6.93
N ASP A 106 5.31 6.13 -6.85
CA ASP A 106 5.15 6.96 -5.65
C ASP A 106 3.88 7.80 -5.66
N LEU A 107 3.51 8.36 -6.81
CA LEU A 107 2.37 9.26 -6.92
C LEU A 107 1.14 8.61 -7.52
N THR A 108 1.29 7.98 -8.68
CA THR A 108 0.16 7.33 -9.36
C THR A 108 -0.41 6.19 -8.54
N SER A 109 0.43 5.44 -7.82
CA SER A 109 -0.02 4.36 -6.95
C SER A 109 -0.93 4.88 -5.83
N ALA A 110 -0.59 6.03 -5.23
CA ALA A 110 -1.43 6.63 -4.19
C ALA A 110 -2.80 7.00 -4.75
N PHE A 111 -2.85 7.56 -5.97
CA PHE A 111 -4.11 7.84 -6.66
C PHE A 111 -4.91 6.56 -6.92
N ASN A 112 -4.25 5.54 -7.48
CA ASN A 112 -4.91 4.30 -7.87
C ASN A 112 -5.61 3.62 -6.69
N VAL A 113 -4.96 3.60 -5.54
CA VAL A 113 -5.52 2.98 -4.34
C VAL A 113 -6.56 3.90 -3.69
N THR A 114 -6.21 5.14 -3.43
CA THR A 114 -7.06 6.09 -2.70
C THR A 114 -8.37 6.34 -3.45
N ARG A 115 -8.30 6.54 -4.76
CA ARG A 115 -9.49 6.80 -5.58
C ARG A 115 -10.51 5.67 -5.45
N GLN A 116 -10.05 4.44 -5.41
CA GLN A 116 -10.94 3.29 -5.40
C GLN A 116 -11.56 2.97 -4.04
N VAL A 117 -10.97 3.46 -2.95
CA VAL A 117 -11.53 3.27 -1.61
C VAL A 117 -12.30 4.50 -1.10
N TRP A 118 -12.12 5.63 -1.76
CA TRP A 118 -12.66 6.93 -1.32
C TRP A 118 -14.17 6.93 -1.18
N GLU A 119 -14.87 6.46 -2.20
CA GLU A 119 -16.33 6.50 -2.22
C GLU A 119 -16.94 5.66 -1.11
N GLY A 120 -16.39 4.47 -0.86
CA GLY A 120 -16.84 3.61 0.23
C GLY A 120 -16.62 4.24 1.60
N MET A 121 -15.46 4.87 1.79
CA MET A 121 -15.18 5.59 3.03
C MET A 121 -16.16 6.75 3.23
N ARG A 122 -16.43 7.50 2.16
CA ARG A 122 -17.36 8.62 2.19
C ARG A 122 -18.77 8.15 2.54
N GLU A 123 -19.23 7.08 1.92
CA GLU A 123 -20.57 6.53 2.17
C GLU A 123 -20.73 6.02 3.60
N ARG A 124 -19.68 5.43 4.17
CA ARG A 124 -19.70 4.95 5.54
C ARG A 124 -19.44 6.05 6.58
N GLY A 125 -19.05 7.25 6.11
CA GLY A 125 -18.81 8.39 6.98
C GLY A 125 -17.52 8.30 7.81
N TRP A 126 -16.61 7.37 7.48
CA TRP A 126 -15.34 7.22 8.18
C TRP A 126 -14.27 6.64 7.26
N GLY A 127 -13.06 7.14 7.40
CA GLY A 127 -11.90 6.62 6.69
C GLY A 127 -10.66 7.43 7.00
N ARG A 128 -9.51 6.83 6.74
CA ARG A 128 -8.22 7.51 6.90
C ARG A 128 -7.31 7.13 5.74
N VAL A 129 -6.63 8.12 5.20
CA VAL A 129 -5.61 7.94 4.17
C VAL A 129 -4.32 8.54 4.70
N ILE A 130 -3.29 7.71 4.81
CA ILE A 130 -1.99 8.11 5.33
C ILE A 130 -0.98 7.95 4.20
N ASN A 131 -0.31 9.02 3.83
CA ASN A 131 0.74 8.99 2.82
C ASN A 131 2.10 9.09 3.51
N ILE A 132 2.95 8.09 3.25
CA ILE A 132 4.28 8.07 3.81
C ILE A 132 5.20 8.87 2.90
N SER A 133 5.87 9.84 3.47
CA SER A 133 6.82 10.69 2.77
C SER A 133 8.16 10.64 3.52
N SER A 134 9.18 11.23 2.94
CA SER A 134 10.48 11.30 3.57
C SER A 134 11.02 12.72 3.53
N ILE A 135 12.08 12.95 4.29
CA ILE A 135 12.79 14.23 4.25
C ILE A 135 13.32 14.55 2.86
N ASN A 136 13.64 13.52 2.08
CA ASN A 136 14.12 13.68 0.71
C ASN A 136 13.02 14.09 -0.28
N GLY A 137 11.76 14.04 0.14
CA GLY A 137 10.62 14.48 -0.65
C GLY A 137 10.35 15.97 -0.58
N GLN A 138 11.16 16.69 0.16
CA GLN A 138 11.00 18.14 0.34
C GLN A 138 11.75 18.96 -0.70
#